data_b1760221a0cdb89147e92d27191cb50b
#
_entry.id   b1760221a0cdb89147e92d27191cb50b
#
_cell.length_a   1.000
_cell.length_b   1.000
_cell.length_c   1.000
_cell.angle_alpha   90.00
_cell.angle_beta   90.00
_cell.angle_gamma   90.00
#
_symmetry.space_group_name_H-M   'P 1'
#
loop_
_entity.id
_entity.type
_entity.pdbx_description
1 polymer ?
#
loop_
_entity_poly.entity_id
_entity_poly.type
_entity_poly.pdbx_seq_one_letter_code
_entity_poly.pdbx_strand_id
1 'polypeptide(L)'
;MSESPSLPVLSLSGSWKDLPHTGLSGELARVLSAYMPGCRWFGSKSREIVFSEVESVHPVGPVRSGGGEVGPFFLCVLLVSYRDGTTERYLFPLGQSASGRLESKARIARIEWRGEGPGNTELVDGLYLPEMGRALLDLFGRSGALSGEQGEGSLGILTAEAFDRLRRSSSPDEEPVLFRGEQSNSSLLFGGSLMLKCFRRLEPGINPDLEVGMFLEEETRSRIIAPLGGAILGKTPAGEPLTFAMLQGFVANRGDGWSWMRDTLKKGVLDSEHGERVSSGPFGEKLSRMVLRIGTRTAELHQSLARDPEDPDFAPVPLTPEDVGELVRSVGARMEKTFALLERNLDRLPPEARPDGETVLERVSELRGLIGLRVQSGILGEGYKIRCHGDFHLGQLLVTPEEDVVFLDFEGEPALPIAERRRKSSPLLDLAGMLRSLHYVSRSVLGSSPDPAETLKSHRWFVESSESYLSAYFRKMESGRDLLPSRGSIFRLLTVYLLRKALYELEYELDNRPDWVGIPLVGILTLLAER
;
A
#
# COMPACT_ATOMS: atom_id res chain seq x y z
N MET A 1 -19.16 27.62 -17.83
CA MET A 1 -17.90 27.96 -17.15
C MET A 1 -18.23 28.03 -15.66
N SER A 2 -18.01 26.95 -14.91
CA SER A 2 -18.17 26.98 -13.46
C SER A 2 -17.00 27.79 -12.88
N GLU A 3 -17.31 28.85 -12.16
CA GLU A 3 -16.30 29.60 -11.39
C GLU A 3 -15.58 28.62 -10.49
N SER A 4 -14.26 28.54 -10.61
CA SER A 4 -13.44 27.78 -9.67
C SER A 4 -13.64 28.41 -8.30
N PRO A 5 -13.96 27.63 -7.25
CA PRO A 5 -14.16 28.18 -5.91
C PRO A 5 -12.94 29.02 -5.50
N SER A 6 -13.18 30.21 -4.96
CA SER A 6 -12.12 31.10 -4.48
C SER A 6 -11.32 30.39 -3.39
N LEU A 7 -9.98 30.46 -3.47
CA LEU A 7 -9.11 29.87 -2.44
C LEU A 7 -9.42 30.49 -1.06
N PRO A 8 -9.41 29.68 0.01
CA PRO A 8 -9.50 30.20 1.35
C PRO A 8 -8.31 31.14 1.64
N VAL A 9 -8.49 32.03 2.61
CA VAL A 9 -7.47 33.01 3.01
C VAL A 9 -6.81 32.54 4.31
N LEU A 10 -5.48 32.66 4.37
CA LEU A 10 -4.66 32.50 5.56
C LEU A 10 -3.99 33.85 5.87
N SER A 11 -4.32 34.46 7.01
CA SER A 11 -3.74 35.74 7.41
C SER A 11 -2.47 35.50 8.23
N LEU A 12 -1.32 35.94 7.73
CA LEU A 12 -0.03 35.81 8.40
C LEU A 12 0.44 37.13 8.98
N SER A 13 0.84 37.11 10.26
CA SER A 13 1.52 38.24 10.94
C SER A 13 3.01 37.90 11.03
N GLY A 14 3.88 38.77 10.54
CA GLY A 14 5.32 38.55 10.55
C GLY A 14 5.86 37.89 9.29
N SER A 15 6.88 37.07 9.42
CA SER A 15 7.59 36.40 8.31
C SER A 15 7.10 34.96 8.08
N TRP A 16 7.24 34.45 6.86
CA TRP A 16 7.00 33.03 6.55
C TRP A 16 7.81 32.07 7.46
N LYS A 17 9.01 32.49 7.87
CA LYS A 17 9.87 31.73 8.79
C LYS A 17 9.25 31.52 10.17
N ASP A 18 8.35 32.42 10.57
CA ASP A 18 7.73 32.41 11.88
C ASP A 18 6.47 31.52 11.95
N LEU A 19 6.09 30.86 10.83
CA LEU A 19 4.90 30.01 10.77
C LEU A 19 4.76 29.04 11.96
N PRO A 20 5.82 28.35 12.45
CA PRO A 20 5.73 27.49 13.62
C PRO A 20 5.35 28.20 14.92
N HIS A 21 5.59 29.51 15.00
CA HIS A 21 5.46 30.33 16.23
C HIS A 21 4.28 31.31 16.20
N THR A 22 3.54 31.37 15.10
CA THR A 22 2.57 32.49 14.87
C THR A 22 1.24 32.34 15.60
N GLY A 23 1.03 31.31 16.42
CA GLY A 23 -0.27 31.08 17.09
C GLY A 23 -1.44 30.81 16.14
N LEU A 24 -1.16 30.61 14.86
CA LEU A 24 -2.15 30.42 13.78
C LEU A 24 -2.64 28.99 13.65
N SER A 25 -2.40 28.14 14.66
CA SER A 25 -2.75 26.71 14.63
C SER A 25 -4.20 26.47 14.19
N GLY A 26 -5.15 27.26 14.67
CA GLY A 26 -6.57 27.12 14.31
C GLY A 26 -6.89 27.58 12.87
N GLU A 27 -6.29 28.67 12.39
CA GLU A 27 -6.54 29.17 11.03
C GLU A 27 -5.86 28.27 9.99
N LEU A 28 -4.64 27.83 10.27
CA LEU A 28 -3.92 26.86 9.44
C LEU A 28 -4.67 25.51 9.41
N ALA A 29 -5.11 25.00 10.56
CA ALA A 29 -5.91 23.77 10.62
C ALA A 29 -7.17 23.87 9.75
N ARG A 30 -7.89 25.00 9.81
CA ARG A 30 -9.10 25.24 9.00
C ARG A 30 -8.82 25.19 7.51
N VAL A 31 -7.77 25.84 7.01
CA VAL A 31 -7.47 25.84 5.56
C VAL A 31 -6.96 24.48 5.09
N LEU A 32 -6.18 23.77 5.90
CA LEU A 32 -5.72 22.41 5.60
C LEU A 32 -6.87 21.40 5.54
N SER A 33 -7.79 21.47 6.51
CA SER A 33 -9.00 20.61 6.53
C SER A 33 -9.91 20.86 5.33
N ALA A 34 -10.04 22.11 4.88
CA ALA A 34 -10.83 22.45 3.70
C ALA A 34 -10.19 21.95 2.40
N TYR A 35 -8.86 21.84 2.36
CA TYR A 35 -8.12 21.33 1.19
C TYR A 35 -8.17 19.80 1.05
N MET A 36 -8.16 19.06 2.17
CA MET A 36 -8.06 17.59 2.19
C MET A 36 -9.07 16.84 1.31
N PRO A 37 -10.39 17.16 1.33
CA PRO A 37 -11.38 16.41 0.56
C PRO A 37 -11.11 16.39 -0.96
N GLY A 38 -10.40 17.40 -1.48
CA GLY A 38 -9.96 17.47 -2.87
C GLY A 38 -8.75 16.61 -3.22
N CYS A 39 -8.05 16.07 -2.20
CA CYS A 39 -6.84 15.30 -2.40
C CYS A 39 -7.13 13.82 -2.71
N ARG A 40 -6.31 13.21 -3.59
CA ARG A 40 -6.44 11.78 -3.90
C ARG A 40 -6.08 10.88 -2.71
N TRP A 41 -5.06 11.28 -1.95
CA TRP A 41 -4.55 10.54 -0.81
C TRP A 41 -5.46 10.58 0.44
N PHE A 42 -6.47 11.46 0.47
CA PHE A 42 -7.44 11.50 1.56
C PHE A 42 -8.50 10.42 1.37
N GLY A 43 -8.38 9.31 2.10
CA GLY A 43 -9.28 8.15 2.00
C GLY A 43 -10.61 8.32 2.74
N SER A 44 -10.66 9.15 3.81
CA SER A 44 -11.82 9.30 4.71
C SER A 44 -12.87 10.30 4.21
N LYS A 45 -13.09 10.40 2.89
CA LYS A 45 -13.98 11.39 2.25
C LYS A 45 -15.46 11.30 2.67
N SER A 46 -15.92 10.13 3.06
CA SER A 46 -17.30 9.91 3.52
C SER A 46 -17.52 10.27 5.00
N ARG A 47 -16.46 10.58 5.74
CA ARG A 47 -16.51 10.86 7.17
C ARG A 47 -16.55 12.36 7.42
N GLU A 48 -17.37 12.78 8.38
CA GLU A 48 -17.53 14.19 8.75
C GLU A 48 -16.43 14.61 9.73
N ILE A 49 -15.62 15.58 9.34
CA ILE A 49 -14.61 16.21 10.19
C ILE A 49 -15.33 17.17 11.14
N VAL A 50 -15.21 16.97 12.45
CA VAL A 50 -15.82 17.82 13.47
C VAL A 50 -14.81 18.77 14.12
N PHE A 51 -13.54 18.40 14.15
CA PHE A 51 -12.47 19.21 14.70
C PHE A 51 -11.14 18.91 14.01
N SER A 52 -10.26 19.90 13.95
CA SER A 52 -8.89 19.72 13.49
C SER A 52 -7.95 20.70 14.19
N GLU A 53 -6.73 20.24 14.45
CA GLU A 53 -5.68 21.06 15.04
C GLU A 53 -4.31 20.74 14.43
N VAL A 54 -3.45 21.74 14.39
CA VAL A 54 -2.03 21.55 14.04
C VAL A 54 -1.31 21.00 15.26
N GLU A 55 -0.88 19.75 15.19
CA GLU A 55 -0.19 19.05 16.28
C GLU A 55 1.29 19.43 16.33
N SER A 56 1.94 19.55 15.16
CA SER A 56 3.34 19.97 15.07
C SER A 56 3.68 20.60 13.72
N VAL A 57 4.71 21.45 13.70
CA VAL A 57 5.28 22.05 12.48
C VAL A 57 6.80 21.97 12.57
N HIS A 58 7.40 21.31 11.60
CA HIS A 58 8.83 21.06 11.56
C HIS A 58 9.46 21.82 10.39
N PRO A 59 10.42 22.70 10.61
CA PRO A 59 11.09 23.43 9.54
C PRO A 59 12.00 22.48 8.75
N VAL A 60 11.93 22.60 7.43
CA VAL A 60 12.87 22.01 6.47
C VAL A 60 13.67 23.15 5.87
N GLY A 61 14.99 23.07 5.97
CA GLY A 61 15.88 24.19 5.69
C GLY A 61 15.71 24.79 4.30
N PRO A 62 16.16 26.03 4.13
CA PRO A 62 16.18 26.64 2.82
C PRO A 62 17.20 25.95 1.90
N VAL A 63 16.98 26.05 0.61
CA VAL A 63 17.89 25.59 -0.44
C VAL A 63 18.32 26.77 -1.33
N ARG A 64 19.48 26.66 -1.97
CA ARG A 64 19.89 27.61 -3.01
C ARG A 64 19.25 27.25 -4.34
N SER A 65 18.54 28.21 -4.94
CA SER A 65 17.91 28.06 -6.25
C SER A 65 17.89 29.41 -6.97
N GLY A 66 18.19 29.44 -8.26
CA GLY A 66 18.11 30.66 -9.08
C GLY A 66 19.00 31.82 -8.62
N GLY A 67 20.12 31.53 -7.92
CA GLY A 67 21.05 32.54 -7.39
C GLY A 67 20.63 33.14 -6.03
N GLY A 68 19.54 32.67 -5.43
CA GLY A 68 19.04 33.08 -4.12
C GLY A 68 18.74 31.92 -3.18
N GLU A 69 18.34 32.24 -1.96
CA GLU A 69 17.85 31.28 -0.96
C GLU A 69 16.33 31.18 -1.06
N VAL A 70 15.80 29.95 -1.18
CA VAL A 70 14.36 29.64 -1.26
C VAL A 70 13.97 28.78 -0.08
N GLY A 71 12.88 29.12 0.60
CA GLY A 71 12.40 28.47 1.83
C GLY A 71 12.46 29.42 3.04
N PRO A 72 12.33 28.93 4.28
CA PRO A 72 12.18 27.50 4.64
C PRO A 72 10.87 26.90 4.15
N PHE A 73 10.82 25.57 4.16
CA PHE A 73 9.61 24.77 3.99
C PHE A 73 9.22 24.16 5.34
N PHE A 74 8.03 23.55 5.42
CA PHE A 74 7.58 22.95 6.67
C PHE A 74 6.93 21.58 6.42
N LEU A 75 7.14 20.66 7.36
CA LEU A 75 6.35 19.45 7.50
C LEU A 75 5.36 19.68 8.65
N CYS A 76 4.09 19.80 8.33
CA CYS A 76 3.02 20.08 9.27
C CYS A 76 2.20 18.82 9.53
N VAL A 77 1.99 18.45 10.79
CA VAL A 77 1.12 17.37 11.21
C VAL A 77 -0.22 17.95 11.64
N LEU A 78 -1.28 17.55 10.96
CA LEU A 78 -2.66 17.90 11.29
C LEU A 78 -3.36 16.70 11.94
N LEU A 79 -3.86 16.88 13.16
CA LEU A 79 -4.76 15.95 13.82
C LEU A 79 -6.20 16.30 13.43
N VAL A 80 -6.95 15.29 12.97
CA VAL A 80 -8.33 15.42 12.53
C VAL A 80 -9.21 14.50 13.38
N SER A 81 -10.30 15.05 13.94
CA SER A 81 -11.30 14.29 14.69
C SER A 81 -12.59 14.18 13.88
N TYR A 82 -13.15 13.00 13.87
CA TYR A 82 -14.38 12.68 13.13
C TYR A 82 -15.58 12.54 14.07
N ARG A 83 -16.80 12.66 13.50
CA ARG A 83 -18.06 12.54 14.26
C ARG A 83 -18.22 11.21 14.99
N ASP A 84 -17.62 10.14 14.51
CA ASP A 84 -17.61 8.81 15.14
C ASP A 84 -16.66 8.69 16.35
N GLY A 85 -16.00 9.79 16.73
CA GLY A 85 -15.06 9.86 17.85
C GLY A 85 -13.66 9.37 17.56
N THR A 86 -13.36 8.92 16.35
CA THR A 86 -12.00 8.52 15.95
C THR A 86 -11.17 9.72 15.50
N THR A 87 -9.83 9.56 15.52
CA THR A 87 -8.88 10.58 15.09
C THR A 87 -7.89 10.01 14.07
N GLU A 88 -7.44 10.87 13.16
CA GLU A 88 -6.38 10.55 12.19
C GLU A 88 -5.39 11.70 12.09
N ARG A 89 -4.12 11.39 11.84
CA ARG A 89 -3.06 12.37 11.59
C ARG A 89 -2.70 12.41 10.12
N TYR A 90 -2.45 13.63 9.61
CA TYR A 90 -2.09 13.84 8.23
C TYR A 90 -0.85 14.73 8.10
N LEU A 91 0.08 14.32 7.22
CA LEU A 91 1.27 15.09 6.90
C LEU A 91 1.00 16.05 5.74
N PHE A 92 1.27 17.31 5.99
CA PHE A 92 1.26 18.38 5.00
C PHE A 92 2.66 18.95 4.82
N PRO A 93 3.37 18.59 3.76
CA PRO A 93 4.51 19.35 3.29
C PRO A 93 4.03 20.74 2.82
N LEU A 94 4.49 21.80 3.42
CA LEU A 94 4.02 23.16 3.16
C LEU A 94 5.12 24.01 2.54
N GLY A 95 4.75 24.76 1.51
CA GLY A 95 5.59 25.75 0.87
C GLY A 95 4.83 27.01 0.52
N GLN A 96 5.57 28.02 0.10
CA GLN A 96 5.05 29.30 -0.37
C GLN A 96 5.39 29.46 -1.86
N SER A 97 4.43 29.94 -2.65
CA SER A 97 4.62 30.21 -4.08
C SER A 97 3.95 31.52 -4.49
N ALA A 98 4.44 32.14 -5.55
CA ALA A 98 3.73 33.24 -6.19
C ALA A 98 2.35 32.77 -6.68
N SER A 99 1.34 33.63 -6.55
CA SER A 99 -0.03 33.31 -6.93
C SER A 99 -0.14 32.90 -8.41
N GLY A 100 -0.83 31.78 -8.65
CA GLY A 100 -1.10 31.27 -9.99
C GLY A 100 0.09 30.56 -10.68
N ARG A 101 1.23 30.39 -9.99
CA ARG A 101 2.40 29.66 -10.56
C ARG A 101 2.16 28.15 -10.67
N LEU A 102 1.40 27.58 -9.75
CA LEU A 102 1.15 26.14 -9.67
C LEU A 102 -0.27 25.77 -10.10
N GLU A 103 -0.46 24.52 -10.47
CA GLU A 103 -1.76 23.95 -10.80
C GLU A 103 -2.72 24.01 -9.57
N SER A 104 -4.03 24.09 -9.83
CA SER A 104 -5.04 24.32 -8.79
C SER A 104 -5.00 23.34 -7.63
N LYS A 105 -4.70 22.06 -7.91
CA LYS A 105 -4.63 20.99 -6.90
C LYS A 105 -3.44 21.12 -5.93
N ALA A 106 -2.42 21.93 -6.25
CA ALA A 106 -1.31 22.22 -5.36
C ALA A 106 -1.62 23.38 -4.41
N ARG A 107 -2.62 24.19 -4.72
CA ARG A 107 -2.90 25.47 -4.06
C ARG A 107 -3.85 25.25 -2.88
N ILE A 108 -3.41 25.60 -1.67
CA ILE A 108 -4.13 25.37 -0.41
C ILE A 108 -4.91 26.63 -0.01
N ALA A 109 -4.24 27.78 0.07
CA ALA A 109 -4.83 29.04 0.49
C ALA A 109 -4.09 30.24 -0.11
N ARG A 110 -4.77 31.39 -0.24
CA ARG A 110 -4.11 32.67 -0.49
C ARG A 110 -3.55 33.20 0.83
N ILE A 111 -2.32 33.71 0.81
CA ILE A 111 -1.71 34.34 2.00
C ILE A 111 -1.98 35.84 1.98
N GLU A 112 -2.60 36.35 3.04
CA GLU A 112 -2.74 37.80 3.32
C GLU A 112 -1.78 38.19 4.43
N TRP A 113 -0.82 39.06 4.09
CA TRP A 113 0.20 39.53 5.02
C TRP A 113 -0.33 40.73 5.85
N ARG A 114 -0.31 40.61 7.18
CA ARG A 114 -0.57 41.71 8.09
C ARG A 114 0.72 42.48 8.35
N GLY A 115 1.14 43.32 7.41
CA GLY A 115 2.40 44.05 7.41
C GLY A 115 3.17 43.95 6.10
N GLU A 116 4.50 44.21 6.14
CA GLU A 116 5.36 44.03 4.97
C GLU A 116 5.54 42.52 4.65
N GLY A 117 5.08 42.10 3.50
CA GLY A 117 5.20 40.72 3.02
C GLY A 117 5.54 40.64 1.54
N PRO A 118 5.85 39.49 1.00
CA PRO A 118 6.28 39.30 -0.40
C PRO A 118 5.15 39.51 -1.43
N GLY A 119 4.03 40.11 -1.04
CA GLY A 119 2.93 40.43 -1.94
C GLY A 119 1.97 39.26 -2.17
N ASN A 120 1.52 39.07 -3.41
CA ASN A 120 0.49 38.07 -3.76
C ASN A 120 1.07 36.65 -3.78
N THR A 121 0.99 35.96 -2.64
CA THR A 121 1.55 34.63 -2.42
C THR A 121 0.48 33.64 -1.96
N GLU A 122 0.75 32.35 -2.18
CA GLU A 122 -0.14 31.24 -1.83
C GLU A 122 0.59 30.22 -0.98
N LEU A 123 -0.13 29.67 -0.01
CA LEU A 123 0.21 28.43 0.68
C LEU A 123 -0.06 27.27 -0.29
N VAL A 124 0.93 26.41 -0.47
CA VAL A 124 0.87 25.31 -1.42
C VAL A 124 1.32 23.99 -0.78
N ASP A 125 0.86 22.88 -1.32
CA ASP A 125 1.48 21.58 -1.06
C ASP A 125 2.92 21.61 -1.60
N GLY A 126 3.87 21.60 -0.69
CA GLY A 126 5.29 21.79 -0.98
C GLY A 126 5.90 20.74 -1.87
N LEU A 127 5.29 19.53 -1.97
CA LEU A 127 5.79 18.49 -2.88
C LEU A 127 5.64 18.85 -4.37
N TYR A 128 4.87 19.90 -4.68
CA TYR A 128 4.81 20.47 -6.02
C TYR A 128 5.94 21.47 -6.32
N LEU A 129 6.78 21.74 -5.32
CA LEU A 129 7.94 22.63 -5.44
C LEU A 129 9.22 21.79 -5.52
N PRO A 130 9.99 21.85 -6.63
CA PRO A 130 11.26 21.13 -6.73
C PRO A 130 12.24 21.51 -5.60
N GLU A 131 12.18 22.75 -5.14
CA GLU A 131 13.00 23.25 -4.04
C GLU A 131 12.71 22.52 -2.71
N MET A 132 11.45 22.20 -2.42
CA MET A 132 11.09 21.37 -1.26
C MET A 132 11.67 19.96 -1.38
N GLY A 133 11.58 19.36 -2.57
CA GLY A 133 12.17 18.04 -2.83
C GLY A 133 13.67 18.04 -2.56
N ARG A 134 14.41 19.06 -3.06
CA ARG A 134 15.84 19.22 -2.78
C ARG A 134 16.11 19.41 -1.29
N ALA A 135 15.30 20.22 -0.60
CA ALA A 135 15.44 20.43 0.85
C ALA A 135 15.25 19.14 1.65
N LEU A 136 14.28 18.30 1.28
CA LEU A 136 14.04 17.00 1.91
C LEU A 136 15.22 16.04 1.66
N LEU A 137 15.74 15.97 0.43
CA LEU A 137 16.89 15.12 0.11
C LEU A 137 18.16 15.57 0.86
N ASP A 138 18.35 16.88 1.02
CA ASP A 138 19.52 17.44 1.74
C ASP A 138 19.52 17.10 3.24
N LEU A 139 18.38 16.76 3.84
CA LEU A 139 18.34 16.28 5.22
C LEU A 139 19.20 15.02 5.41
N PHE A 140 19.15 14.09 4.46
CA PHE A 140 19.94 12.83 4.52
C PHE A 140 21.44 13.06 4.38
N GLY A 141 21.87 14.10 3.65
CA GLY A 141 23.28 14.42 3.46
C GLY A 141 23.95 15.16 4.64
N ARG A 142 23.16 15.71 5.57
CA ARG A 142 23.65 16.47 6.74
C ARG A 142 23.82 15.61 7.98
N SER A 143 23.30 14.40 7.99
CA SER A 143 23.29 13.50 9.15
C SER A 143 24.47 12.54 9.05
N GLY A 144 25.53 12.79 9.79
CA GLY A 144 26.34 11.70 10.30
C GLY A 144 25.49 10.95 11.34
N ALA A 145 25.37 9.62 11.19
CA ALA A 145 24.71 8.67 12.10
C ALA A 145 24.01 9.26 13.34
N LEU A 146 22.67 9.14 13.40
CA LEU A 146 21.84 9.25 14.61
C LEU A 146 22.41 10.16 15.73
N SER A 147 22.66 11.42 15.50
CA SER A 147 22.91 12.40 16.55
C SER A 147 21.66 13.26 16.73
N GLY A 148 20.68 12.70 17.45
CA GLY A 148 19.54 13.46 17.91
C GLY A 148 19.93 14.32 19.10
N GLU A 149 20.28 15.56 18.91
CA GLU A 149 19.92 16.58 19.90
C GLU A 149 18.42 16.81 19.76
N GLN A 150 17.66 16.16 20.64
CA GLN A 150 16.21 16.18 20.66
C GLN A 150 15.73 17.44 21.40
N GLY A 151 15.57 18.54 20.65
CA GLY A 151 14.65 19.60 21.07
C GLY A 151 13.21 19.27 20.68
N GLU A 152 12.22 19.76 21.39
CA GLU A 152 10.82 19.72 20.96
C GLU A 152 10.70 20.26 19.54
N GLY A 153 10.19 19.43 18.59
CA GLY A 153 10.04 19.80 17.17
C GLY A 153 11.19 19.41 16.24
N SER A 154 12.20 18.65 16.69
CA SER A 154 13.27 18.17 15.80
C SER A 154 12.85 16.96 14.98
N LEU A 155 13.25 16.92 13.69
CA LEU A 155 13.12 15.75 12.83
C LEU A 155 14.22 14.73 13.14
N GLY A 156 13.84 13.45 13.23
CA GLY A 156 14.77 12.34 13.20
C GLY A 156 15.12 12.00 11.74
N ILE A 157 16.41 11.84 11.43
CA ILE A 157 16.85 11.40 10.10
C ILE A 157 17.59 10.08 10.25
N LEU A 158 17.08 9.06 9.58
CA LEU A 158 17.73 7.77 9.44
C LEU A 158 18.38 7.72 8.06
N THR A 159 19.67 7.41 8.00
CA THR A 159 20.39 7.20 6.74
C THR A 159 20.86 5.76 6.68
N ALA A 160 20.46 5.03 5.63
CA ALA A 160 20.80 3.64 5.43
C ALA A 160 22.15 3.49 4.68
N GLU A 161 22.78 2.31 4.74
CA GLU A 161 24.07 2.05 4.11
C GLU A 161 24.06 2.29 2.58
N ALA A 162 22.92 2.01 1.93
CA ALA A 162 22.81 2.20 0.49
C ALA A 162 22.73 3.66 0.06
N PHE A 163 22.50 4.62 0.96
CA PHE A 163 22.24 6.02 0.63
C PHE A 163 23.32 6.64 -0.27
N ASP A 164 24.58 6.56 0.13
CA ASP A 164 25.68 7.16 -0.63
C ASP A 164 25.83 6.57 -2.04
N ARG A 165 25.58 5.27 -2.19
CA ARG A 165 25.58 4.60 -3.49
C ARG A 165 24.43 5.09 -4.36
N LEU A 166 23.24 5.16 -3.78
CA LEU A 166 22.02 5.61 -4.47
C LEU A 166 22.13 7.09 -4.87
N ARG A 167 22.66 7.95 -3.99
CA ARG A 167 22.86 9.37 -4.28
C ARG A 167 23.87 9.60 -5.41
N ARG A 168 24.96 8.82 -5.46
CA ARG A 168 25.96 8.93 -6.56
C ARG A 168 25.40 8.49 -7.92
N SER A 169 24.42 7.61 -7.95
CA SER A 169 23.74 7.19 -9.19
C SER A 169 22.63 8.16 -9.63
N SER A 170 22.25 9.11 -8.78
CA SER A 170 21.27 10.14 -9.09
C SER A 170 21.96 11.34 -9.76
N SER A 171 21.36 11.85 -10.83
CA SER A 171 21.84 13.10 -11.46
C SER A 171 21.53 14.28 -10.53
N PRO A 172 22.56 15.00 -10.04
CA PRO A 172 22.36 16.09 -9.09
C PRO A 172 21.65 17.31 -9.70
N ASP A 173 21.67 17.44 -11.03
CA ASP A 173 21.13 18.57 -11.78
C ASP A 173 19.66 18.37 -12.18
N GLU A 174 19.11 17.16 -12.07
CA GLU A 174 17.71 16.91 -12.37
C GLU A 174 16.79 17.39 -11.25
N GLU A 175 15.76 18.14 -11.64
CA GLU A 175 14.75 18.60 -10.70
C GLU A 175 13.90 17.43 -10.17
N PRO A 176 13.61 17.41 -8.84
CA PRO A 176 12.68 16.44 -8.28
C PRO A 176 11.29 16.54 -8.95
N VAL A 177 10.73 15.40 -9.32
CA VAL A 177 9.44 15.32 -10.00
C VAL A 177 8.43 14.57 -9.13
N LEU A 178 7.24 15.15 -8.94
CA LEU A 178 6.15 14.46 -8.25
C LEU A 178 5.66 13.28 -9.09
N PHE A 179 5.79 12.07 -8.54
CA PHE A 179 5.33 10.84 -9.17
C PHE A 179 3.80 10.71 -9.08
N ARG A 180 3.13 10.48 -10.20
CA ARG A 180 1.65 10.52 -10.28
C ARG A 180 0.97 9.16 -10.12
N GLY A 181 1.72 8.10 -9.90
CA GLY A 181 1.22 6.71 -9.85
C GLY A 181 0.55 6.31 -8.54
N GLU A 182 0.87 6.96 -7.41
CA GLU A 182 0.38 6.59 -6.09
C GLU A 182 -0.98 7.21 -5.75
N GLN A 183 -1.74 6.52 -4.88
CA GLN A 183 -3.06 6.95 -4.45
C GLN A 183 -3.10 7.40 -2.98
N SER A 184 -2.50 6.63 -2.06
CA SER A 184 -2.53 6.87 -0.61
C SER A 184 -1.38 7.75 -0.10
N ASN A 185 -0.25 7.74 -0.80
CA ASN A 185 0.96 8.48 -0.46
C ASN A 185 1.30 9.51 -1.55
N SER A 186 2.42 10.21 -1.40
CA SER A 186 2.95 11.11 -2.44
C SER A 186 4.44 10.88 -2.57
N SER A 187 4.93 10.60 -3.77
CA SER A 187 6.35 10.30 -4.00
C SER A 187 7.02 11.32 -4.91
N LEU A 188 8.28 11.63 -4.58
CA LEU A 188 9.18 12.44 -5.38
C LEU A 188 10.24 11.55 -6.00
N LEU A 189 10.46 11.69 -7.32
CA LEU A 189 11.51 11.02 -8.07
C LEU A 189 12.68 11.99 -8.26
N PHE A 190 13.90 11.53 -7.98
CA PHE A 190 15.16 12.29 -8.12
C PHE A 190 16.07 11.60 -9.12
N GLY A 191 16.36 12.27 -10.23
CA GLY A 191 17.33 11.83 -11.24
C GLY A 191 17.16 10.39 -11.72
N GLY A 192 15.91 9.88 -11.74
CA GLY A 192 15.59 8.53 -12.21
C GLY A 192 16.12 7.38 -11.35
N SER A 193 16.76 7.65 -10.21
CA SER A 193 17.42 6.62 -9.39
C SER A 193 17.01 6.59 -7.91
N LEU A 194 16.40 7.65 -7.39
CA LEU A 194 15.90 7.75 -6.01
C LEU A 194 14.42 8.10 -5.99
N MET A 195 13.69 7.55 -5.03
CA MET A 195 12.29 7.87 -4.77
C MET A 195 12.11 8.16 -3.27
N LEU A 196 11.52 9.32 -2.95
CA LEU A 196 11.09 9.67 -1.59
C LEU A 196 9.57 9.50 -1.50
N LYS A 197 9.10 8.49 -0.78
CA LYS A 197 7.70 8.22 -0.47
C LYS A 197 7.32 8.99 0.79
N CYS A 198 6.44 9.99 0.69
CA CYS A 198 5.89 10.74 1.82
C CYS A 198 4.55 10.12 2.23
N PHE A 199 4.48 9.66 3.47
CA PHE A 199 3.26 9.08 4.04
C PHE A 199 2.29 10.20 4.40
N ARG A 200 1.14 10.26 3.72
CA ARG A 200 0.15 11.32 3.95
C ARG A 200 -0.68 11.08 5.20
N ARG A 201 -1.09 9.84 5.45
CA ARG A 201 -1.72 9.45 6.71
C ARG A 201 -0.66 8.88 7.63
N LEU A 202 -0.57 9.44 8.84
CA LEU A 202 0.41 9.06 9.83
C LEU A 202 -0.26 8.27 10.96
N GLU A 203 0.39 7.20 11.38
CA GLU A 203 -0.01 6.43 12.55
C GLU A 203 1.17 6.35 13.53
N PRO A 204 0.90 6.39 14.86
CA PRO A 204 1.95 6.19 15.87
C PRO A 204 2.61 4.82 15.72
N GLY A 205 3.94 4.81 15.78
CA GLY A 205 4.78 3.64 15.53
C GLY A 205 5.64 3.80 14.27
N ILE A 206 6.58 2.88 14.08
CA ILE A 206 7.37 2.80 12.85
C ILE A 206 6.48 2.20 11.76
N ASN A 207 6.40 2.84 10.60
CA ASN A 207 5.66 2.31 9.46
C ASN A 207 6.22 0.94 9.06
N PRO A 208 5.38 -0.10 8.87
CA PRO A 208 5.83 -1.44 8.52
C PRO A 208 6.67 -1.51 7.24
N ASP A 209 6.43 -0.65 6.25
CA ASP A 209 7.20 -0.57 5.01
C ASP A 209 8.67 -0.16 5.30
N LEU A 210 8.86 0.83 6.19
CA LEU A 210 10.19 1.21 6.66
C LEU A 210 10.86 0.11 7.48
N GLU A 211 10.11 -0.51 8.40
CA GLU A 211 10.62 -1.56 9.28
C GLU A 211 11.11 -2.78 8.49
N VAL A 212 10.33 -3.24 7.51
CA VAL A 212 10.71 -4.33 6.60
C VAL A 212 11.90 -3.90 5.73
N GLY A 213 11.90 -2.66 5.22
CA GLY A 213 13.02 -2.12 4.46
C GLY A 213 14.34 -2.13 5.23
N MET A 214 14.32 -1.76 6.52
CA MET A 214 15.49 -1.81 7.40
C MET A 214 15.96 -3.26 7.65
N PHE A 215 15.02 -4.15 7.96
CA PHE A 215 15.34 -5.56 8.24
C PHE A 215 15.93 -6.28 7.02
N LEU A 216 15.41 -5.97 5.82
CA LEU A 216 15.88 -6.58 4.57
C LEU A 216 17.04 -5.81 3.90
N GLU A 217 17.56 -4.74 4.50
CA GLU A 217 18.64 -3.93 3.90
C GLU A 217 19.88 -4.77 3.56
N GLU A 218 20.28 -5.67 4.44
CA GLU A 218 21.40 -6.59 4.20
C GLU A 218 21.13 -7.59 3.06
N GLU A 219 19.83 -7.86 2.77
CA GLU A 219 19.37 -8.72 1.68
C GLU A 219 19.21 -7.99 0.34
N THR A 220 19.51 -6.70 0.26
CA THR A 220 19.36 -5.90 -0.97
C THR A 220 20.16 -6.45 -2.16
N ARG A 221 21.13 -7.35 -1.91
CA ARG A 221 21.82 -8.13 -2.94
C ARG A 221 20.88 -9.09 -3.67
N SER A 222 19.79 -9.54 -3.03
CA SER A 222 18.80 -10.45 -3.63
C SER A 222 17.88 -9.78 -4.65
N ARG A 223 17.82 -8.44 -4.69
CA ARG A 223 16.98 -7.64 -5.59
C ARG A 223 15.47 -7.92 -5.46
N ILE A 224 15.01 -8.45 -4.34
CA ILE A 224 13.57 -8.71 -4.13
C ILE A 224 12.82 -7.48 -3.64
N ILE A 225 13.53 -6.50 -3.06
CA ILE A 225 12.97 -5.18 -2.66
C ILE A 225 13.83 -4.05 -3.20
N ALA A 226 13.28 -2.84 -3.22
CA ALA A 226 14.04 -1.63 -3.48
C ALA A 226 15.03 -1.37 -2.32
N PRO A 227 16.30 -0.98 -2.60
CA PRO A 227 17.24 -0.68 -1.54
C PRO A 227 16.80 0.56 -0.74
N LEU A 228 16.86 0.48 0.58
CA LEU A 228 16.54 1.59 1.48
C LEU A 228 17.64 2.66 1.44
N GLY A 229 17.27 3.92 1.26
CA GLY A 229 18.16 5.08 1.38
C GLY A 229 18.09 5.74 2.76
N GLY A 230 16.94 5.64 3.43
CA GLY A 230 16.72 6.21 4.74
C GLY A 230 15.28 6.63 5.02
N ALA A 231 15.06 7.36 6.12
CA ALA A 231 13.74 7.85 6.50
C ALA A 231 13.80 9.21 7.20
N ILE A 232 12.67 9.94 7.13
CA ILE A 232 12.39 11.14 7.92
C ILE A 232 11.34 10.79 8.94
N LEU A 233 11.66 11.00 10.21
CA LEU A 233 10.84 10.64 11.36
C LEU A 233 10.42 11.88 12.13
N GLY A 234 9.19 11.86 12.61
CA GLY A 234 8.66 12.79 13.61
C GLY A 234 8.30 12.06 14.89
N LYS A 235 7.63 12.77 15.79
CA LYS A 235 7.08 12.21 17.04
C LYS A 235 5.70 12.78 17.32
N THR A 236 4.85 11.99 17.94
CA THR A 236 3.62 12.51 18.58
C THR A 236 3.98 13.33 19.82
N PRO A 237 3.05 14.15 20.37
CA PRO A 237 3.24 14.81 21.67
C PRO A 237 3.54 13.83 22.82
N ALA A 238 3.11 12.58 22.72
CA ALA A 238 3.42 11.51 23.67
C ALA A 238 4.83 10.87 23.46
N GLY A 239 5.57 11.32 22.43
CA GLY A 239 6.92 10.83 22.13
C GLY A 239 6.96 9.59 21.25
N GLU A 240 5.83 9.06 20.80
CA GLU A 240 5.78 7.91 19.88
C GLU A 240 6.30 8.30 18.49
N PRO A 241 7.08 7.46 17.81
CA PRO A 241 7.60 7.77 16.48
C PRO A 241 6.47 7.89 15.46
N LEU A 242 6.68 8.77 14.48
CA LEU A 242 5.87 8.91 13.27
C LEU A 242 6.80 8.81 12.06
N THR A 243 6.49 7.98 11.09
CA THR A 243 7.25 7.91 9.83
C THR A 243 6.68 8.92 8.84
N PHE A 244 7.41 9.99 8.56
CA PHE A 244 6.98 11.04 7.62
C PHE A 244 7.29 10.69 6.18
N ALA A 245 8.49 10.16 5.94
CA ALA A 245 8.90 9.77 4.59
C ALA A 245 9.95 8.65 4.62
N MET A 246 9.99 7.87 3.55
CA MET A 246 11.00 6.84 3.29
C MET A 246 11.68 7.13 1.96
N LEU A 247 13.03 7.16 1.96
CA LEU A 247 13.85 7.27 0.77
C LEU A 247 14.30 5.88 0.34
N GLN A 248 14.12 5.56 -0.93
CA GLN A 248 14.52 4.26 -1.50
C GLN A 248 15.07 4.42 -2.91
N GLY A 249 15.78 3.41 -3.39
CA GLY A 249 16.20 3.33 -4.78
C GLY A 249 14.98 3.21 -5.71
N PHE A 250 15.00 3.96 -6.80
CA PHE A 250 13.99 3.79 -7.85
C PHE A 250 14.26 2.48 -8.61
N VAL A 251 13.25 1.65 -8.73
CA VAL A 251 13.29 0.40 -9.49
C VAL A 251 12.85 0.68 -10.93
N ALA A 252 13.78 0.55 -11.87
CA ALA A 252 13.43 0.58 -13.29
C ALA A 252 12.45 -0.55 -13.60
N ASN A 253 11.31 -0.24 -14.20
CA ASN A 253 10.24 -1.20 -14.37
C ASN A 253 9.45 -1.01 -15.66
N ARG A 254 8.68 -2.03 -16.03
CA ARG A 254 7.72 -2.06 -17.15
C ARG A 254 6.27 -1.91 -16.67
N GLY A 255 6.07 -1.37 -15.48
CA GLY A 255 4.79 -1.25 -14.80
C GLY A 255 4.63 -2.25 -13.66
N ASP A 256 3.51 -2.14 -12.96
CA ASP A 256 3.14 -3.08 -11.91
C ASP A 256 2.73 -4.46 -12.47
N GLY A 257 2.81 -5.47 -11.60
CA GLY A 257 2.52 -6.85 -11.99
C GLY A 257 1.07 -7.06 -12.43
N TRP A 258 0.12 -6.29 -11.86
CA TRP A 258 -1.29 -6.36 -12.24
C TRP A 258 -1.49 -5.92 -13.70
N SER A 259 -1.06 -4.71 -14.04
CA SER A 259 -1.20 -4.14 -15.38
C SER A 259 -0.46 -5.00 -16.42
N TRP A 260 0.77 -5.41 -16.09
CA TRP A 260 1.57 -6.24 -16.96
C TRP A 260 0.91 -7.61 -17.25
N MET A 261 0.43 -8.29 -16.19
CA MET A 261 -0.20 -9.62 -16.29
C MET A 261 -1.51 -9.55 -17.08
N ARG A 262 -2.37 -8.58 -16.74
CA ARG A 262 -3.65 -8.34 -17.40
C ARG A 262 -3.47 -8.08 -18.89
N ASP A 263 -2.56 -7.16 -19.26
CA ASP A 263 -2.36 -6.77 -20.65
C ASP A 263 -1.74 -7.91 -21.49
N THR A 264 -0.89 -8.73 -20.86
CA THR A 264 -0.30 -9.91 -21.51
C THR A 264 -1.34 -11.02 -21.67
N LEU A 265 -2.16 -11.28 -20.63
CA LEU A 265 -3.22 -12.28 -20.68
C LEU A 265 -4.30 -11.91 -21.70
N LYS A 266 -4.69 -10.65 -21.75
CA LYS A 266 -5.68 -10.16 -22.72
C LYS A 266 -5.24 -10.45 -24.15
N LYS A 267 -3.97 -10.21 -24.48
CA LYS A 267 -3.39 -10.55 -25.79
C LYS A 267 -3.43 -12.08 -26.04
N GLY A 268 -3.02 -12.87 -25.05
CA GLY A 268 -3.03 -14.34 -25.15
C GLY A 268 -4.44 -14.92 -25.32
N VAL A 269 -5.46 -14.36 -24.68
CA VAL A 269 -6.87 -14.79 -24.84
C VAL A 269 -7.42 -14.43 -26.19
N LEU A 270 -7.14 -13.21 -26.70
CA LEU A 270 -7.64 -12.73 -27.99
C LEU A 270 -6.94 -13.38 -29.19
N ASP A 271 -5.62 -13.64 -29.07
CA ASP A 271 -4.80 -14.13 -30.19
C ASP A 271 -4.79 -15.69 -30.29
N SER A 272 -5.30 -16.41 -29.26
CA SER A 272 -5.32 -17.88 -29.28
C SER A 272 -6.51 -18.41 -30.12
N GLU A 273 -6.24 -19.40 -30.99
CA GLU A 273 -7.29 -20.08 -31.75
C GLU A 273 -8.26 -20.87 -30.86
N HIS A 274 -9.46 -21.15 -31.36
CA HIS A 274 -10.46 -21.94 -30.63
C HIS A 274 -9.88 -23.32 -30.25
N GLY A 275 -9.80 -23.60 -28.95
CA GLY A 275 -9.32 -24.88 -28.42
C GLY A 275 -7.87 -24.91 -27.92
N GLU A 276 -7.05 -23.91 -28.24
CA GLU A 276 -5.70 -23.81 -27.71
C GLU A 276 -5.67 -23.34 -26.24
N ARG A 277 -4.64 -23.82 -25.51
CA ARG A 277 -4.39 -23.32 -24.15
C ARG A 277 -3.77 -21.94 -24.20
N VAL A 278 -4.18 -21.03 -23.30
CA VAL A 278 -3.53 -19.72 -23.15
C VAL A 278 -2.06 -19.88 -22.76
N SER A 279 -1.70 -20.97 -22.07
CA SER A 279 -0.32 -21.33 -21.72
C SER A 279 0.55 -21.73 -22.92
N SER A 280 -0.04 -21.99 -24.10
CA SER A 280 0.70 -22.26 -25.34
C SER A 280 0.95 -20.96 -26.13
N GLY A 281 2.02 -20.96 -26.93
CA GLY A 281 2.44 -19.80 -27.71
C GLY A 281 3.22 -18.74 -26.91
N PRO A 282 3.72 -17.69 -27.58
CA PRO A 282 4.68 -16.74 -27.02
C PRO A 282 4.16 -15.98 -25.78
N PHE A 283 2.88 -15.60 -25.76
CA PHE A 283 2.25 -14.93 -24.62
C PHE A 283 2.05 -15.87 -23.44
N GLY A 284 1.64 -17.10 -23.71
CA GLY A 284 1.43 -18.13 -22.69
C GLY A 284 2.73 -18.54 -22.00
N GLU A 285 3.80 -18.75 -22.75
CA GLU A 285 5.13 -19.01 -22.20
C GLU A 285 5.64 -17.86 -21.34
N LYS A 286 5.39 -16.61 -21.77
CA LYS A 286 5.77 -15.43 -21.03
C LYS A 286 5.01 -15.33 -19.71
N LEU A 287 3.70 -15.55 -19.72
CA LEU A 287 2.86 -15.60 -18.51
C LEU A 287 3.32 -16.72 -17.56
N SER A 288 3.56 -17.92 -18.08
CA SER A 288 4.02 -19.07 -17.28
C SER A 288 5.36 -18.79 -16.60
N ARG A 289 6.34 -18.25 -17.32
CA ARG A 289 7.64 -17.85 -16.74
C ARG A 289 7.46 -16.81 -15.63
N MET A 290 6.62 -15.80 -15.82
CA MET A 290 6.37 -14.79 -14.81
C MET A 290 5.71 -15.37 -13.56
N VAL A 291 4.70 -16.23 -13.71
CA VAL A 291 4.02 -16.88 -12.58
C VAL A 291 5.00 -17.73 -11.76
N LEU A 292 5.84 -18.54 -12.43
CA LEU A 292 6.90 -19.32 -11.77
C LEU A 292 7.90 -18.42 -11.04
N ARG A 293 8.26 -17.27 -11.63
CA ARG A 293 9.14 -16.27 -11.03
C ARG A 293 8.52 -15.69 -9.77
N ILE A 294 7.26 -15.26 -9.83
CA ILE A 294 6.53 -14.72 -8.67
C ILE A 294 6.50 -15.74 -7.53
N GLY A 295 6.17 -17.00 -7.81
CA GLY A 295 6.18 -18.06 -6.79
C GLY A 295 7.54 -18.26 -6.14
N THR A 296 8.61 -18.29 -6.92
CA THR A 296 9.98 -18.41 -6.41
C THR A 296 10.36 -17.21 -5.56
N ARG A 297 10.09 -15.97 -6.02
CA ARG A 297 10.40 -14.73 -5.31
C ARG A 297 9.59 -14.57 -4.03
N THR A 298 8.31 -15.01 -4.02
CA THR A 298 7.49 -15.04 -2.79
C THR A 298 8.12 -15.95 -1.73
N ALA A 299 8.64 -17.11 -2.11
CA ALA A 299 9.33 -18.00 -1.18
C ALA A 299 10.64 -17.36 -0.65
N GLU A 300 11.41 -16.73 -1.51
CA GLU A 300 12.63 -15.99 -1.11
C GLU A 300 12.29 -14.88 -0.13
N LEU A 301 11.23 -14.10 -0.37
CA LEU A 301 10.76 -13.08 0.55
C LEU A 301 10.43 -13.67 1.94
N HIS A 302 9.64 -14.73 1.98
CA HIS A 302 9.26 -15.35 3.26
C HIS A 302 10.47 -15.94 4.00
N GLN A 303 11.41 -16.54 3.29
CA GLN A 303 12.67 -17.03 3.87
C GLN A 303 13.51 -15.88 4.44
N SER A 304 13.60 -14.76 3.72
CA SER A 304 14.33 -13.57 4.17
C SER A 304 13.66 -12.93 5.39
N LEU A 305 12.32 -12.81 5.41
CA LEU A 305 11.57 -12.27 6.55
C LEU A 305 11.62 -13.15 7.81
N ALA A 306 11.99 -14.43 7.66
CA ALA A 306 12.12 -15.41 8.73
C ALA A 306 13.57 -15.76 9.09
N ARG A 307 14.56 -15.03 8.58
CA ARG A 307 15.99 -15.41 8.65
C ARG A 307 16.57 -15.30 10.04
N ASP A 308 16.19 -14.26 10.79
CA ASP A 308 16.76 -13.96 12.09
C ASP A 308 15.90 -14.53 13.23
N PRO A 309 16.36 -15.55 13.96
CA PRO A 309 15.64 -16.10 15.09
C PRO A 309 15.75 -15.28 16.37
N GLU A 310 16.66 -14.30 16.42
CA GLU A 310 16.92 -13.49 17.61
C GLU A 310 16.14 -12.16 17.59
N ASP A 311 15.76 -11.67 16.43
CA ASP A 311 14.97 -10.44 16.31
C ASP A 311 13.50 -10.69 16.73
N PRO A 312 13.03 -10.11 17.86
CA PRO A 312 11.68 -10.38 18.36
C PRO A 312 10.56 -9.96 17.40
N ASP A 313 10.80 -8.99 16.50
CA ASP A 313 9.84 -8.50 15.54
C ASP A 313 9.76 -9.40 14.30
N PHE A 314 10.84 -10.11 13.94
CA PHE A 314 10.93 -10.94 12.72
C PHE A 314 11.11 -12.45 13.01
N ALA A 315 11.64 -12.84 14.18
CA ALA A 315 11.83 -14.26 14.52
C ALA A 315 10.56 -15.08 14.26
N PRO A 316 10.65 -16.22 13.55
CA PRO A 316 9.51 -17.11 13.37
C PRO A 316 9.00 -17.63 14.73
N VAL A 317 7.68 -17.62 14.91
CA VAL A 317 7.04 -18.18 16.10
C VAL A 317 6.11 -19.33 15.72
N PRO A 318 6.02 -20.41 16.50
CA PRO A 318 5.15 -21.55 16.17
C PRO A 318 3.70 -21.10 15.95
N LEU A 319 3.05 -21.69 14.95
CA LEU A 319 1.61 -21.55 14.75
C LEU A 319 0.90 -22.48 15.73
N THR A 320 0.10 -21.91 16.63
CA THR A 320 -0.59 -22.69 17.67
C THR A 320 -2.04 -23.02 17.30
N PRO A 321 -2.67 -24.04 17.93
CA PRO A 321 -4.10 -24.30 17.76
C PRO A 321 -4.97 -23.11 18.12
N GLU A 322 -4.55 -22.28 19.09
CA GLU A 322 -5.23 -21.05 19.50
C GLU A 322 -5.23 -20.01 18.38
N ASP A 323 -4.11 -19.86 17.68
CA ASP A 323 -3.99 -18.97 16.51
C ASP A 323 -4.96 -19.39 15.39
N VAL A 324 -5.03 -20.69 15.11
CA VAL A 324 -5.98 -21.23 14.13
C VAL A 324 -7.41 -21.01 14.58
N GLY A 325 -7.71 -21.20 15.86
CA GLY A 325 -9.00 -20.91 16.44
C GLY A 325 -9.40 -19.42 16.35
N GLU A 326 -8.44 -18.50 16.56
CA GLU A 326 -8.66 -17.06 16.40
C GLU A 326 -8.93 -16.70 14.93
N LEU A 327 -8.16 -17.24 13.99
CA LEU A 327 -8.39 -17.06 12.56
C LEU A 327 -9.81 -17.48 12.16
N VAL A 328 -10.24 -18.65 12.59
CA VAL A 328 -11.58 -19.18 12.28
C VAL A 328 -12.68 -18.30 12.86
N ARG A 329 -12.54 -17.87 14.12
CA ARG A 329 -13.52 -16.95 14.74
C ARG A 329 -13.59 -15.62 13.98
N SER A 330 -12.43 -15.06 13.59
CA SER A 330 -12.36 -13.80 12.85
C SER A 330 -13.00 -13.90 11.46
N VAL A 331 -12.76 -15.01 10.75
CA VAL A 331 -13.42 -15.28 9.45
C VAL A 331 -14.91 -15.47 9.61
N GLY A 332 -15.36 -16.20 10.65
CA GLY A 332 -16.77 -16.37 10.97
C GLY A 332 -17.47 -15.03 11.24
N ALA A 333 -16.88 -14.17 12.06
CA ALA A 333 -17.41 -12.84 12.36
C ALA A 333 -17.47 -11.94 11.11
N ARG A 334 -16.42 -11.96 10.27
CA ARG A 334 -16.42 -11.24 9.00
C ARG A 334 -17.53 -11.76 8.07
N MET A 335 -17.69 -13.08 7.98
CA MET A 335 -18.71 -13.71 7.15
C MET A 335 -20.11 -13.22 7.51
N GLU A 336 -20.46 -13.16 8.80
CA GLU A 336 -21.75 -12.64 9.25
C GLU A 336 -21.96 -11.19 8.80
N LYS A 337 -20.97 -10.34 9.02
CA LYS A 337 -21.01 -8.92 8.62
C LYS A 337 -21.14 -8.76 7.11
N THR A 338 -20.30 -9.49 6.33
CA THR A 338 -20.26 -9.39 4.87
C THR A 338 -21.56 -9.85 4.25
N PHE A 339 -22.14 -10.95 4.75
CA PHE A 339 -23.38 -11.46 4.18
C PHE A 339 -24.60 -10.61 4.56
N ALA A 340 -24.64 -10.02 5.75
CA ALA A 340 -25.63 -9.01 6.09
C ALA A 340 -25.50 -7.75 5.19
N LEU A 341 -24.28 -7.39 4.77
CA LEU A 341 -24.05 -6.30 3.81
C LEU A 341 -24.52 -6.71 2.41
N LEU A 342 -24.18 -7.92 1.95
CA LEU A 342 -24.62 -8.47 0.66
C LEU A 342 -26.14 -8.52 0.56
N GLU A 343 -26.82 -9.05 1.57
CA GLU A 343 -28.30 -9.13 1.62
C GLU A 343 -28.95 -7.74 1.46
N ARG A 344 -28.44 -6.73 2.17
CA ARG A 344 -28.95 -5.34 2.06
C ARG A 344 -28.72 -4.70 0.69
N ASN A 345 -27.70 -5.16 -0.05
CA ASN A 345 -27.34 -4.62 -1.36
C ASN A 345 -27.78 -5.52 -2.54
N LEU A 346 -28.44 -6.65 -2.28
CA LEU A 346 -28.77 -7.66 -3.30
C LEU A 346 -29.51 -7.08 -4.50
N ASP A 347 -30.49 -6.20 -4.26
CA ASP A 347 -31.28 -5.54 -5.31
C ASP A 347 -30.49 -4.48 -6.10
N ARG A 348 -29.31 -4.07 -5.59
CA ARG A 348 -28.44 -3.07 -6.22
C ARG A 348 -27.30 -3.71 -7.00
N LEU A 349 -27.14 -5.04 -6.92
CA LEU A 349 -26.11 -5.75 -7.65
C LEU A 349 -26.35 -5.65 -9.16
N PRO A 350 -25.27 -5.67 -9.97
CA PRO A 350 -25.39 -5.89 -11.40
C PRO A 350 -26.22 -7.15 -11.70
N PRO A 351 -27.09 -7.11 -12.74
CA PRO A 351 -27.97 -8.24 -13.05
C PRO A 351 -27.25 -9.59 -13.20
N GLU A 352 -26.02 -9.56 -13.75
CA GLU A 352 -25.17 -10.72 -13.96
C GLU A 352 -24.59 -11.30 -12.66
N ALA A 353 -24.38 -10.47 -11.63
CA ALA A 353 -23.81 -10.88 -10.35
C ALA A 353 -24.87 -11.30 -9.31
N ARG A 354 -26.12 -10.90 -9.53
CA ARG A 354 -27.23 -11.15 -8.57
C ARG A 354 -27.47 -12.65 -8.33
N PRO A 355 -27.52 -13.54 -9.35
CA PRO A 355 -27.72 -14.99 -9.11
C PRO A 355 -26.63 -15.60 -8.24
N ASP A 356 -25.36 -15.17 -8.41
CA ASP A 356 -24.25 -15.62 -7.59
C ASP A 356 -24.40 -15.12 -6.14
N GLY A 357 -24.85 -13.88 -5.95
CA GLY A 357 -25.16 -13.32 -4.63
C GLY A 357 -26.26 -14.08 -3.90
N GLU A 358 -27.34 -14.41 -4.57
CA GLU A 358 -28.45 -15.23 -4.04
C GLU A 358 -27.93 -16.62 -3.65
N THR A 359 -27.16 -17.28 -4.53
CA THR A 359 -26.56 -18.58 -4.27
C THR A 359 -25.62 -18.58 -3.06
N VAL A 360 -24.78 -17.53 -2.90
CA VAL A 360 -23.88 -17.40 -1.74
C VAL A 360 -24.71 -17.31 -0.44
N LEU A 361 -25.79 -16.51 -0.42
CA LEU A 361 -26.65 -16.36 0.74
C LEU A 361 -27.39 -17.67 1.09
N GLU A 362 -27.85 -18.41 0.10
CA GLU A 362 -28.48 -19.73 0.32
C GLU A 362 -27.51 -20.76 0.92
N ARG A 363 -26.22 -20.67 0.58
CA ARG A 363 -25.18 -21.64 0.97
C ARG A 363 -24.34 -21.22 2.19
N VAL A 364 -24.77 -20.21 2.97
CA VAL A 364 -24.05 -19.74 4.18
C VAL A 364 -23.77 -20.88 5.17
N SER A 365 -24.73 -21.77 5.38
CA SER A 365 -24.57 -22.92 6.29
C SER A 365 -23.46 -23.88 5.83
N GLU A 366 -23.30 -24.06 4.51
CA GLU A 366 -22.23 -24.89 3.95
C GLU A 366 -20.86 -24.23 4.11
N LEU A 367 -20.77 -22.89 3.94
CA LEU A 367 -19.56 -22.11 4.20
C LEU A 367 -19.12 -22.20 5.66
N ARG A 368 -20.07 -22.08 6.60
CA ARG A 368 -19.80 -22.29 8.04
C ARG A 368 -19.28 -23.72 8.31
N GLY A 369 -19.91 -24.71 7.70
CA GLY A 369 -19.47 -26.11 7.78
C GLY A 369 -18.06 -26.34 7.21
N LEU A 370 -17.74 -25.70 6.09
CA LEU A 370 -16.42 -25.78 5.46
C LEU A 370 -15.32 -25.30 6.42
N ILE A 371 -15.50 -24.16 7.09
CA ILE A 371 -14.55 -23.62 8.06
C ILE A 371 -14.44 -24.54 9.28
N GLY A 372 -15.57 -24.96 9.84
CA GLY A 372 -15.63 -25.82 11.05
C GLY A 372 -14.99 -27.18 10.84
N LEU A 373 -15.33 -27.88 9.76
CA LEU A 373 -14.80 -29.21 9.44
C LEU A 373 -13.29 -29.19 9.13
N ARG A 374 -12.81 -28.17 8.44
CA ARG A 374 -11.38 -28.05 8.10
C ARG A 374 -10.49 -27.81 9.31
N VAL A 375 -11.03 -27.21 10.37
CA VAL A 375 -10.31 -26.95 11.63
C VAL A 375 -10.41 -28.12 12.61
N GLN A 376 -11.58 -28.75 12.74
CA GLN A 376 -11.76 -29.90 13.64
C GLN A 376 -10.96 -31.15 13.25
N SER A 377 -10.60 -31.29 11.98
CA SER A 377 -9.89 -32.46 11.46
C SER A 377 -8.37 -32.46 11.72
N GLY A 378 -7.91 -31.77 12.77
CA GLY A 378 -6.53 -31.92 13.28
C GLY A 378 -5.48 -31.04 12.60
N ILE A 379 -5.79 -29.74 12.33
CA ILE A 379 -4.75 -28.74 12.15
C ILE A 379 -4.15 -28.50 13.55
N LEU A 380 -3.27 -29.39 13.94
CA LEU A 380 -2.49 -29.25 15.15
C LEU A 380 -1.32 -28.32 14.82
N GLY A 381 -1.33 -27.09 15.31
CA GLY A 381 -0.22 -26.15 15.47
C GLY A 381 1.10 -26.49 14.79
N GLU A 382 1.07 -26.79 13.47
CA GLU A 382 2.23 -27.13 12.68
C GLU A 382 2.66 -25.91 11.86
N GLY A 383 3.97 -25.72 11.72
CA GLY A 383 4.55 -24.59 10.98
C GLY A 383 4.71 -23.34 11.84
N TYR A 384 4.99 -22.23 11.19
CA TYR A 384 5.34 -20.98 11.87
C TYR A 384 4.54 -19.78 11.34
N LYS A 385 4.39 -18.80 12.22
CA LYS A 385 3.98 -17.44 11.88
C LYS A 385 5.24 -16.60 11.68
N ILE A 386 5.26 -15.80 10.63
CA ILE A 386 6.33 -14.87 10.28
C ILE A 386 5.74 -13.47 10.03
N ARG A 387 6.59 -12.47 9.90
CA ARG A 387 6.16 -11.23 9.26
C ARG A 387 5.81 -11.54 7.82
N CYS A 388 4.61 -11.14 7.41
CA CYS A 388 4.13 -11.30 6.05
C CYS A 388 4.07 -9.92 5.37
N HIS A 389 3.92 -9.90 4.06
CA HIS A 389 3.60 -8.68 3.34
C HIS A 389 2.27 -8.08 3.84
N GLY A 390 1.28 -8.95 4.07
CA GLY A 390 0.00 -8.62 4.70
C GLY A 390 -1.09 -8.07 3.78
N ASP A 391 -0.72 -7.44 2.65
CA ASP A 391 -1.64 -7.07 1.56
C ASP A 391 -1.04 -7.44 0.20
N PHE A 392 -0.70 -8.71 0.05
CA PHE A 392 0.05 -9.24 -1.06
C PHE A 392 -0.82 -9.52 -2.29
N HIS A 393 -0.55 -8.80 -3.38
CA HIS A 393 -1.22 -8.97 -4.67
C HIS A 393 -0.33 -8.47 -5.82
N LEU A 394 -0.73 -8.72 -7.07
CA LEU A 394 0.04 -8.35 -8.25
C LEU A 394 0.34 -6.84 -8.35
N GLY A 395 -0.51 -5.97 -7.81
CA GLY A 395 -0.27 -4.53 -7.77
C GLY A 395 0.91 -4.11 -6.88
N GLN A 396 1.34 -5.00 -5.97
CA GLN A 396 2.50 -4.78 -5.08
C GLN A 396 3.81 -5.32 -5.66
N LEU A 397 3.81 -5.63 -6.95
CA LEU A 397 4.98 -6.09 -7.69
C LEU A 397 5.34 -5.09 -8.78
N LEU A 398 6.62 -4.77 -8.95
CA LEU A 398 7.14 -4.15 -10.17
C LEU A 398 7.79 -5.21 -11.05
N VAL A 399 7.45 -5.19 -12.33
CA VAL A 399 8.10 -6.05 -13.33
C VAL A 399 9.31 -5.33 -13.88
N THR A 400 10.51 -5.88 -13.66
CA THR A 400 11.75 -5.28 -14.13
C THR A 400 11.96 -5.46 -15.65
N PRO A 401 12.87 -4.69 -16.27
CA PRO A 401 13.23 -4.90 -17.69
C PRO A 401 13.71 -6.32 -18.00
N GLU A 402 14.31 -7.02 -17.03
CA GLU A 402 14.81 -8.40 -17.13
C GLU A 402 13.72 -9.46 -16.91
N GLU A 403 12.45 -9.05 -16.81
CA GLU A 403 11.30 -9.92 -16.51
C GLU A 403 11.44 -10.63 -15.14
N ASP A 404 12.03 -9.92 -14.16
CA ASP A 404 12.01 -10.28 -12.74
C ASP A 404 10.98 -9.42 -12.00
N VAL A 405 10.75 -9.69 -10.70
CA VAL A 405 9.82 -8.93 -9.87
C VAL A 405 10.49 -8.38 -8.62
N VAL A 406 10.08 -7.17 -8.23
CA VAL A 406 10.47 -6.50 -7.00
C VAL A 406 9.21 -6.20 -6.19
N PHE A 407 9.24 -6.52 -4.90
CA PHE A 407 8.12 -6.26 -3.97
C PHE A 407 8.15 -4.83 -3.47
N LEU A 408 6.96 -4.27 -3.31
CA LEU A 408 6.71 -2.91 -2.82
C LEU A 408 5.66 -2.92 -1.72
N ASP A 409 5.64 -1.84 -0.93
CA ASP A 409 4.49 -1.44 -0.10
C ASP A 409 4.13 -2.44 1.00
N PHE A 410 5.09 -2.70 1.89
CA PHE A 410 4.93 -3.60 3.03
C PHE A 410 4.07 -3.01 4.17
N GLU A 411 3.20 -2.06 3.86
CA GLU A 411 2.33 -1.42 4.86
C GLU A 411 1.29 -2.39 5.46
N GLY A 412 1.02 -3.52 4.82
CA GLY A 412 -0.06 -4.44 5.20
C GLY A 412 -1.45 -3.91 4.87
N GLU A 413 -2.52 -4.54 5.39
CA GLU A 413 -3.91 -4.17 5.12
C GLU A 413 -4.23 -2.77 5.67
N PRO A 414 -4.52 -1.75 4.82
CA PRO A 414 -4.62 -0.35 5.27
C PRO A 414 -5.76 -0.06 6.26
N ALA A 415 -6.76 -0.95 6.31
CA ALA A 415 -7.88 -0.84 7.24
C ALA A 415 -7.52 -1.22 8.68
N LEU A 416 -6.36 -1.85 8.91
CA LEU A 416 -5.90 -2.31 10.21
C LEU A 416 -4.93 -1.29 10.85
N PRO A 417 -4.94 -1.13 12.18
CA PRO A 417 -3.92 -0.35 12.89
C PRO A 417 -2.51 -0.94 12.70
N ILE A 418 -1.47 -0.10 12.81
CA ILE A 418 -0.05 -0.54 12.68
C ILE A 418 0.25 -1.77 13.56
N ALA A 419 -0.21 -1.77 14.81
CA ALA A 419 0.04 -2.88 15.74
C ALA A 419 -0.51 -4.23 15.22
N GLU A 420 -1.64 -4.22 14.52
CA GLU A 420 -2.20 -5.41 13.90
C GLU A 420 -1.51 -5.77 12.59
N ARG A 421 -1.13 -4.79 11.78
CA ARG A 421 -0.38 -4.99 10.53
C ARG A 421 1.01 -5.60 10.78
N ARG A 422 1.62 -5.31 11.93
CA ARG A 422 2.90 -5.88 12.38
C ARG A 422 2.78 -7.29 12.96
N ARG A 423 1.58 -7.81 13.20
CA ARG A 423 1.38 -9.17 13.71
C ARG A 423 1.89 -10.22 12.74
N LYS A 424 2.63 -11.19 13.28
CA LYS A 424 3.07 -12.36 12.51
C LYS A 424 1.88 -13.23 12.14
N SER A 425 1.89 -13.76 10.92
CA SER A 425 0.86 -14.64 10.39
C SER A 425 1.49 -15.82 9.66
N SER A 426 0.69 -16.84 9.34
CA SER A 426 1.16 -17.89 8.44
C SER A 426 1.50 -17.32 7.06
N PRO A 427 2.59 -17.75 6.41
CA PRO A 427 2.90 -17.41 5.01
C PRO A 427 1.74 -17.63 4.04
N LEU A 428 0.80 -18.50 4.40
CA LEU A 428 -0.40 -18.79 3.61
C LEU A 428 -1.33 -17.58 3.43
N LEU A 429 -1.21 -16.55 4.29
CA LEU A 429 -1.90 -15.27 4.13
C LEU A 429 -1.55 -14.61 2.80
N ASP A 430 -0.25 -14.49 2.52
CA ASP A 430 0.24 -13.86 1.28
C ASP A 430 -0.04 -14.75 0.06
N LEU A 431 0.08 -16.07 0.21
CA LEU A 431 -0.29 -16.99 -0.88
C LEU A 431 -1.76 -16.84 -1.28
N ALA A 432 -2.66 -16.73 -0.30
CA ALA A 432 -4.08 -16.49 -0.57
C ALA A 432 -4.32 -15.16 -1.30
N GLY A 433 -3.63 -14.09 -0.89
CA GLY A 433 -3.70 -12.79 -1.55
C GLY A 433 -3.28 -12.86 -3.01
N MET A 434 -2.16 -13.52 -3.33
CA MET A 434 -1.68 -13.69 -4.70
C MET A 434 -2.62 -14.56 -5.55
N LEU A 435 -3.12 -15.68 -5.01
CA LEU A 435 -4.10 -16.53 -5.72
C LEU A 435 -5.38 -15.76 -6.04
N ARG A 436 -5.88 -14.95 -5.11
CA ARG A 436 -7.01 -14.07 -5.37
C ARG A 436 -6.69 -13.04 -6.44
N SER A 437 -5.51 -12.46 -6.42
CA SER A 437 -5.07 -11.51 -7.44
C SER A 437 -4.99 -12.14 -8.84
N LEU A 438 -4.50 -13.37 -8.97
CA LEU A 438 -4.52 -14.12 -10.23
C LEU A 438 -5.96 -14.39 -10.71
N HIS A 439 -6.88 -14.71 -9.79
CA HIS A 439 -8.30 -14.85 -10.10
C HIS A 439 -8.89 -13.54 -10.64
N TYR A 440 -8.60 -12.41 -9.99
CA TYR A 440 -9.04 -11.09 -10.45
C TYR A 440 -8.53 -10.77 -11.85
N VAL A 441 -7.24 -11.02 -12.14
CA VAL A 441 -6.68 -10.83 -13.49
C VAL A 441 -7.44 -11.66 -14.51
N SER A 442 -7.67 -12.93 -14.23
CA SER A 442 -8.39 -13.81 -15.14
C SER A 442 -9.80 -13.31 -15.48
N ARG A 443 -10.49 -12.74 -14.51
CA ARG A 443 -11.83 -12.18 -14.71
C ARG A 443 -11.81 -10.81 -15.38
N SER A 444 -10.80 -9.98 -15.10
CA SER A 444 -10.69 -8.61 -15.59
C SER A 444 -10.43 -8.50 -17.10
N VAL A 445 -9.98 -9.56 -17.74
CA VAL A 445 -9.75 -9.58 -19.21
C VAL A 445 -11.01 -9.92 -20.00
N LEU A 446 -12.06 -10.39 -19.32
CA LEU A 446 -13.35 -10.72 -19.91
C LEU A 446 -14.20 -9.45 -20.02
N GLY A 447 -14.94 -9.30 -21.10
CA GLY A 447 -15.91 -8.20 -21.26
C GLY A 447 -17.15 -8.39 -20.37
N SER A 448 -18.08 -7.44 -20.45
CA SER A 448 -19.37 -7.50 -19.71
C SER A 448 -20.27 -8.66 -20.17
N SER A 449 -20.07 -9.18 -21.38
CA SER A 449 -20.80 -10.32 -21.92
C SER A 449 -19.82 -11.26 -22.66
N PRO A 450 -18.96 -11.98 -21.88
CA PRO A 450 -17.87 -12.73 -22.47
C PRO A 450 -18.37 -13.97 -23.24
N ASP A 451 -17.66 -14.32 -24.31
CA ASP A 451 -17.84 -15.61 -24.99
C ASP A 451 -17.57 -16.75 -24.01
N PRO A 452 -18.41 -17.79 -23.96
CA PRO A 452 -18.16 -18.98 -23.14
C PRO A 452 -16.77 -19.61 -23.36
N ALA A 453 -16.24 -19.58 -24.58
CA ALA A 453 -14.90 -20.08 -24.88
C ALA A 453 -13.81 -19.20 -24.26
N GLU A 454 -13.93 -17.88 -24.29
CA GLU A 454 -13.00 -16.95 -23.60
C GLU A 454 -13.05 -17.14 -22.10
N THR A 455 -14.26 -17.27 -21.54
CA THR A 455 -14.46 -17.54 -20.11
C THR A 455 -13.75 -18.84 -19.70
N LEU A 456 -13.90 -19.92 -20.47
CA LEU A 456 -13.25 -21.20 -20.20
C LEU A 456 -11.72 -21.11 -20.32
N LYS A 457 -11.20 -20.40 -21.34
CA LYS A 457 -9.76 -20.18 -21.52
C LYS A 457 -9.16 -19.43 -20.34
N SER A 458 -9.82 -18.34 -19.95
CA SER A 458 -9.38 -17.51 -18.82
C SER A 458 -9.41 -18.27 -17.50
N HIS A 459 -10.44 -19.08 -17.26
CA HIS A 459 -10.53 -19.93 -16.08
C HIS A 459 -9.42 -21.01 -16.07
N ARG A 460 -9.18 -21.69 -17.19
CA ARG A 460 -8.09 -22.67 -17.29
C ARG A 460 -6.73 -22.04 -17.02
N TRP A 461 -6.47 -20.85 -17.56
CA TRP A 461 -5.25 -20.11 -17.27
C TRP A 461 -5.11 -19.83 -15.76
N PHE A 462 -6.18 -19.43 -15.09
CA PHE A 462 -6.16 -19.22 -13.64
C PHE A 462 -5.78 -20.48 -12.87
N VAL A 463 -6.36 -21.62 -13.20
CA VAL A 463 -6.06 -22.91 -12.55
C VAL A 463 -4.59 -23.29 -12.78
N GLU A 464 -4.14 -23.31 -14.05
CA GLU A 464 -2.75 -23.65 -14.41
C GLU A 464 -1.72 -22.69 -13.77
N SER A 465 -2.05 -21.41 -13.71
CA SER A 465 -1.20 -20.39 -13.08
C SER A 465 -1.14 -20.56 -11.57
N SER A 466 -2.27 -20.85 -10.93
CA SER A 466 -2.32 -21.10 -9.48
C SER A 466 -1.49 -22.31 -9.08
N GLU A 467 -1.60 -23.42 -9.82
CA GLU A 467 -0.79 -24.62 -9.62
C GLU A 467 0.71 -24.33 -9.83
N SER A 468 1.05 -23.61 -10.90
CA SER A 468 2.44 -23.23 -11.22
C SER A 468 3.05 -22.33 -10.14
N TYR A 469 2.30 -21.32 -9.66
CA TYR A 469 2.71 -20.43 -8.58
C TYR A 469 3.00 -21.21 -7.29
N LEU A 470 2.04 -22.02 -6.85
CA LEU A 470 2.19 -22.82 -5.63
C LEU A 470 3.33 -23.86 -5.76
N SER A 471 3.46 -24.52 -6.91
CA SER A 471 4.54 -25.48 -7.17
C SER A 471 5.92 -24.82 -7.10
N ALA A 472 6.08 -23.63 -7.70
CA ALA A 472 7.34 -22.88 -7.64
C ALA A 472 7.67 -22.44 -6.21
N TYR A 473 6.66 -21.92 -5.49
CA TYR A 473 6.78 -21.51 -4.10
C TYR A 473 7.22 -22.67 -3.21
N PHE A 474 6.47 -23.79 -3.21
CA PHE A 474 6.78 -24.95 -2.35
C PHE A 474 8.14 -25.56 -2.66
N ARG A 475 8.49 -25.70 -3.94
CA ARG A 475 9.82 -26.19 -4.35
C ARG A 475 10.95 -25.33 -3.80
N LYS A 476 10.78 -24.01 -3.82
CA LYS A 476 11.79 -23.10 -3.28
C LYS A 476 11.85 -23.17 -1.75
N MET A 477 10.70 -23.33 -1.08
CA MET A 477 10.63 -23.47 0.38
C MET A 477 11.30 -24.75 0.90
N GLU A 478 11.33 -25.86 0.12
CA GLU A 478 12.02 -27.10 0.49
C GLU A 478 13.54 -26.91 0.71
N SER A 479 14.13 -25.88 0.12
CA SER A 479 15.58 -25.56 0.28
C SER A 479 15.89 -24.67 1.49
N GLY A 480 14.89 -24.26 2.28
CA GLY A 480 15.02 -23.33 3.38
C GLY A 480 14.60 -23.92 4.73
N ARG A 481 14.34 -23.01 5.70
CA ARG A 481 13.77 -23.38 7.00
C ARG A 481 12.35 -23.93 6.82
N ASP A 482 11.99 -24.94 7.59
CA ASP A 482 10.64 -25.51 7.59
C ASP A 482 9.65 -24.56 8.28
N LEU A 483 9.09 -23.65 7.50
CA LEU A 483 8.14 -22.63 7.97
C LEU A 483 6.68 -23.06 7.79
N LEU A 484 6.44 -24.05 6.94
CA LEU A 484 5.11 -24.42 6.51
C LEU A 484 4.54 -25.58 7.34
N PRO A 485 3.22 -25.65 7.51
CA PRO A 485 2.56 -26.83 8.07
C PRO A 485 2.71 -28.04 7.14
N SER A 486 2.27 -29.21 7.59
CA SER A 486 2.17 -30.40 6.74
C SER A 486 1.29 -30.16 5.50
N ARG A 487 1.55 -30.87 4.41
CA ARG A 487 0.81 -30.68 3.14
C ARG A 487 -0.72 -30.75 3.33
N GLY A 488 -1.21 -31.64 4.18
CA GLY A 488 -2.64 -31.74 4.47
C GLY A 488 -3.19 -30.51 5.19
N SER A 489 -2.42 -29.92 6.10
CA SER A 489 -2.77 -28.71 6.85
C SER A 489 -2.68 -27.46 5.97
N ILE A 490 -1.71 -27.40 5.03
CA ILE A 490 -1.56 -26.28 4.08
C ILE A 490 -2.88 -26.03 3.34
N PHE A 491 -3.44 -27.04 2.65
CA PHE A 491 -4.64 -26.84 1.84
C PHE A 491 -5.86 -26.42 2.68
N ARG A 492 -5.97 -26.96 3.90
CA ARG A 492 -7.06 -26.58 4.83
C ARG A 492 -6.97 -25.13 5.27
N LEU A 493 -5.79 -24.70 5.72
CA LEU A 493 -5.55 -23.33 6.15
C LEU A 493 -5.64 -22.36 4.97
N LEU A 494 -5.09 -22.71 3.81
CA LEU A 494 -5.15 -21.87 2.61
C LEU A 494 -6.60 -21.60 2.20
N THR A 495 -7.50 -22.59 2.29
CA THR A 495 -8.93 -22.37 2.05
C THR A 495 -9.53 -21.34 3.01
N VAL A 496 -9.14 -21.36 4.29
CA VAL A 496 -9.62 -20.37 5.27
C VAL A 496 -9.10 -18.96 4.95
N TYR A 497 -7.82 -18.83 4.56
CA TYR A 497 -7.24 -17.54 4.14
C TYR A 497 -7.85 -17.02 2.83
N LEU A 498 -8.11 -17.92 1.85
CA LEU A 498 -8.80 -17.57 0.61
C LEU A 498 -10.21 -17.03 0.88
N LEU A 499 -10.97 -17.70 1.75
CA LEU A 499 -12.29 -17.22 2.14
C LEU A 499 -12.21 -15.87 2.87
N ARG A 500 -11.25 -15.72 3.81
CA ARG A 500 -10.99 -14.44 4.49
C ARG A 500 -10.78 -13.29 3.49
N LYS A 501 -9.92 -13.51 2.49
CA LYS A 501 -9.61 -12.49 1.48
C LYS A 501 -10.80 -12.23 0.56
N ALA A 502 -11.52 -13.28 0.13
CA ALA A 502 -12.71 -13.13 -0.71
C ALA A 502 -13.86 -12.37 -0.01
N LEU A 503 -14.04 -12.55 1.29
CA LEU A 503 -15.00 -11.79 2.09
C LEU A 503 -14.59 -10.31 2.19
N TYR A 504 -13.31 -10.04 2.43
CA TYR A 504 -12.78 -8.67 2.42
C TYR A 504 -13.00 -7.98 1.07
N GLU A 505 -12.69 -8.68 -0.02
CA GLU A 505 -12.90 -8.19 -1.38
C GLU A 505 -14.39 -7.91 -1.65
N LEU A 506 -15.29 -8.79 -1.20
CA LEU A 506 -16.73 -8.60 -1.37
C LEU A 506 -17.22 -7.34 -0.63
N GLU A 507 -16.78 -7.10 0.60
CA GLU A 507 -17.06 -5.85 1.33
C GLU A 507 -16.55 -4.63 0.54
N TYR A 508 -15.30 -4.68 0.07
CA TYR A 508 -14.69 -3.59 -0.66
C TYR A 508 -15.39 -3.28 -1.99
N GLU A 509 -15.75 -4.31 -2.78
CA GLU A 509 -16.41 -4.11 -4.07
C GLU A 509 -17.84 -3.60 -3.90
N LEU A 510 -18.57 -4.07 -2.90
CA LEU A 510 -19.93 -3.57 -2.59
C LEU A 510 -19.92 -2.06 -2.29
N ASP A 511 -18.88 -1.57 -1.62
CA ASP A 511 -18.79 -0.17 -1.21
C ASP A 511 -18.15 0.73 -2.29
N ASN A 512 -17.21 0.21 -3.10
CA ASN A 512 -16.35 1.04 -3.94
C ASN A 512 -16.49 0.77 -5.45
N ARG A 513 -16.74 -0.50 -5.86
CA ARG A 513 -16.77 -0.92 -7.27
C ARG A 513 -17.82 -1.99 -7.53
N PRO A 514 -19.11 -1.68 -7.45
CA PRO A 514 -20.20 -2.67 -7.57
C PRO A 514 -20.12 -3.54 -8.84
N ASP A 515 -19.59 -3.01 -9.94
CA ASP A 515 -19.41 -3.76 -11.20
C ASP A 515 -18.42 -4.94 -11.09
N TRP A 516 -17.59 -4.97 -10.05
CA TRP A 516 -16.58 -6.01 -9.81
C TRP A 516 -17.03 -7.07 -8.80
N VAL A 517 -18.20 -6.89 -8.18
CA VAL A 517 -18.73 -7.75 -7.10
C VAL A 517 -18.86 -9.23 -7.51
N GLY A 518 -19.09 -9.51 -8.79
CA GLY A 518 -19.15 -10.88 -9.31
C GLY A 518 -17.85 -11.68 -9.12
N ILE A 519 -16.69 -11.02 -9.04
CA ILE A 519 -15.40 -11.72 -8.89
C ILE A 519 -15.26 -12.38 -7.51
N PRO A 520 -15.45 -11.67 -6.38
CA PRO A 520 -15.41 -12.32 -5.08
C PRO A 520 -16.56 -13.31 -4.86
N LEU A 521 -17.76 -13.07 -5.40
CA LEU A 521 -18.88 -14.02 -5.32
C LEU A 521 -18.53 -15.37 -5.96
N VAL A 522 -18.07 -15.36 -7.21
CA VAL A 522 -17.57 -16.58 -7.90
C VAL A 522 -16.43 -17.23 -7.11
N GLY A 523 -15.52 -16.43 -6.55
CA GLY A 523 -14.43 -16.95 -5.72
C GLY A 523 -14.93 -17.71 -4.50
N ILE A 524 -15.96 -17.19 -3.79
CA ILE A 524 -16.57 -17.87 -2.64
C ILE A 524 -17.26 -19.17 -3.09
N LEU A 525 -18.00 -19.15 -4.21
CA LEU A 525 -18.68 -20.33 -4.74
C LEU A 525 -17.71 -21.42 -5.17
N THR A 526 -16.55 -21.04 -5.74
CA THR A 526 -15.49 -21.99 -6.13
C THR A 526 -14.97 -22.75 -4.91
N LEU A 527 -14.74 -22.07 -3.77
CA LEU A 527 -14.31 -22.74 -2.53
C LEU A 527 -15.31 -23.77 -1.99
N LEU A 528 -16.59 -23.61 -2.30
CA LEU A 528 -17.64 -24.60 -1.97
C LEU A 528 -17.67 -25.80 -2.93
N ALA A 529 -17.22 -25.61 -4.18
CA ALA A 529 -17.18 -26.68 -5.19
C ALA A 529 -15.99 -27.62 -5.01
N GLU A 530 -14.89 -27.15 -4.42
CA GLU A 530 -13.65 -27.91 -4.18
C GLU A 530 -13.70 -28.78 -2.89
N ARG A 531 -14.76 -29.52 -2.68
CA ARG A 531 -14.97 -30.41 -1.48
C ARG A 531 -14.18 -31.71 -1.58
#